data_4161090ee136939d066adfb514606ae8
#
_entry.id   4161090ee136939d066adfb514606ae8
#
_cell.length_a   1.000
_cell.length_b   1.000
_cell.length_c   1.000
_cell.angle_alpha   90.00
_cell.angle_beta   90.00
_cell.angle_gamma   90.00
#
_symmetry.space_group_name_H-M   'P 1'
#
loop_
_entity.id
_entity.type
_entity.pdbx_description
1 polymer ?
#
loop_
_entity_poly.entity_id
_entity_poly.type
_entity_poly.pdbx_seq_one_letter_code
_entity_poly.pdbx_strand_id
1 'polypeptide(L)'
;LGQDEIMSARLATGVWVAAYLARLRMAGMAAYVVAKGDATAGAVVVKVVLPGGRGKAMVRGFDLASGARLWRVLAEGDECEVDALLQRERGRDPDLWVIDVEDALGLALLGEEGFASD
;
A
#
# COMPACT_ATOMS: atom_id res chain seq x y z
N LEU A 1 15.53 -16.54 -16.05
CA LEU A 1 15.44 -15.47 -16.05
C LEU A 1 14.29 -15.12 -16.55
N GLY A 2 14.04 -14.61 -16.32
CA GLY A 2 13.31 -14.31 -17.11
C GLY A 2 11.90 -14.14 -16.86
N GLN A 3 11.17 -15.12 -17.06
CA GLN A 3 9.74 -14.99 -17.05
C GLN A 3 9.20 -14.59 -15.70
N ASP A 4 9.67 -15.18 -14.64
CA ASP A 4 9.25 -14.84 -13.29
C ASP A 4 9.65 -13.42 -12.91
N GLU A 5 10.86 -13.03 -13.27
CA GLU A 5 11.33 -11.68 -13.03
C GLU A 5 10.52 -10.66 -13.80
N ILE A 6 10.24 -10.95 -15.05
CA ILE A 6 9.47 -10.04 -15.88
C ILE A 6 8.07 -9.87 -15.34
N MET A 7 7.43 -10.95 -14.94
CA MET A 7 6.09 -10.89 -14.41
C MET A 7 6.04 -10.16 -13.10
N SER A 8 7.00 -10.40 -12.22
CA SER A 8 7.07 -9.71 -10.94
C SER A 8 7.28 -8.22 -11.12
N ALA A 9 8.21 -7.83 -11.98
CA ALA A 9 8.52 -6.43 -12.22
C ALA A 9 7.40 -5.69 -12.93
N ARG A 10 6.54 -6.42 -13.63
CA ARG A 10 5.49 -5.81 -14.46
C ARG A 10 4.09 -6.13 -13.99
N LEU A 11 3.95 -6.63 -12.78
CA LEU A 11 2.65 -6.92 -12.25
C LEU A 11 1.83 -5.63 -12.20
N ALA A 12 0.69 -5.63 -12.87
CA ALA A 12 -0.20 -4.48 -12.88
C ALA A 12 -0.68 -4.19 -11.46
N THR A 13 -0.78 -2.92 -11.11
CA THR A 13 -1.16 -2.50 -9.77
C THR A 13 -2.51 -3.09 -9.35
N GLY A 14 -3.50 -3.10 -10.25
CA GLY A 14 -4.80 -3.66 -9.91
C GLY A 14 -4.73 -5.15 -9.55
N VAL A 15 -3.83 -5.90 -10.19
CA VAL A 15 -3.62 -7.31 -9.85
C VAL A 15 -2.95 -7.45 -8.50
N TRP A 16 -1.94 -6.62 -8.24
CA TRP A 16 -1.27 -6.61 -6.94
C TRP A 16 -2.27 -6.28 -5.82
N VAL A 17 -3.09 -5.24 -6.03
CA VAL A 17 -4.11 -4.84 -5.04
C VAL A 17 -5.09 -5.98 -4.77
N ALA A 18 -5.56 -6.66 -5.82
CA ALA A 18 -6.51 -7.76 -5.66
C ALA A 18 -5.89 -8.90 -4.84
N ALA A 19 -4.64 -9.25 -5.11
CA ALA A 19 -3.94 -10.29 -4.36
C ALA A 19 -3.71 -9.89 -2.91
N TYR A 20 -3.34 -8.65 -2.68
CA TYR A 20 -3.12 -8.11 -1.34
C TYR A 20 -4.42 -8.14 -0.52
N LEU A 21 -5.51 -7.66 -1.10
CA LEU A 21 -6.81 -7.67 -0.40
C LEU A 21 -7.26 -9.09 -0.09
N ALA A 22 -7.07 -10.02 -1.01
CA ALA A 22 -7.42 -11.42 -0.77
C ALA A 22 -6.63 -11.99 0.39
N ARG A 23 -5.34 -11.68 0.46
CA ARG A 23 -4.48 -12.15 1.56
C ARG A 23 -4.90 -11.57 2.91
N LEU A 24 -5.25 -10.28 2.93
CA LEU A 24 -5.74 -9.65 4.16
C LEU A 24 -7.03 -10.30 4.64
N ARG A 25 -7.95 -10.60 3.73
CA ARG A 25 -9.19 -11.27 4.08
C ARG A 25 -8.94 -12.65 4.67
N MET A 26 -8.00 -13.39 4.08
CA MET A 26 -7.63 -14.71 4.61
C MET A 26 -7.05 -14.61 6.01
N ALA A 27 -6.40 -13.50 6.33
CA ALA A 27 -5.87 -13.27 7.67
C ALA A 27 -6.91 -12.70 8.64
N GLY A 28 -8.12 -12.45 8.17
CA GLY A 28 -9.18 -11.89 9.01
C GLY A 28 -9.04 -10.40 9.26
N MET A 29 -8.28 -9.70 8.44
CA MET A 29 -8.09 -8.27 8.61
C MET A 29 -9.11 -7.48 7.81
N ALA A 30 -9.67 -6.42 8.42
CA ALA A 30 -10.57 -5.52 7.73
C ALA A 30 -9.76 -4.59 6.83
N ALA A 31 -10.15 -4.51 5.56
CA ALA A 31 -9.45 -3.69 4.58
C ALA A 31 -10.43 -3.11 3.58
N TYR A 32 -10.21 -1.86 3.18
CA TYR A 32 -11.11 -1.14 2.28
C TYR A 32 -10.31 -0.36 1.25
N VAL A 33 -10.76 -0.36 0.00
CA VAL A 33 -10.22 0.54 -1.01
C VAL A 33 -10.91 1.89 -0.83
N VAL A 34 -10.18 2.85 -0.31
CA VAL A 34 -10.69 4.21 -0.09
C VAL A 34 -10.71 4.98 -1.40
N ALA A 35 -9.67 4.82 -2.22
CA ALA A 35 -9.59 5.45 -3.52
C ALA A 35 -8.95 4.49 -4.49
N LYS A 36 -9.63 4.27 -5.61
CA LYS A 36 -9.14 3.43 -6.69
C LYS A 36 -8.28 4.26 -7.63
N GLY A 37 -7.09 3.77 -7.90
CA GLY A 37 -6.17 4.43 -8.81
C GLY A 37 -6.05 3.73 -10.15
N ASP A 38 -4.94 3.98 -10.84
CA ASP A 38 -4.71 3.37 -12.13
C ASP A 38 -4.38 1.88 -12.00
N ALA A 39 -5.10 1.06 -12.74
CA ALA A 39 -4.97 -0.40 -12.62
C ALA A 39 -3.66 -0.95 -13.17
N THR A 40 -3.01 -0.20 -14.04
CA THR A 40 -1.78 -0.66 -14.70
C THR A 40 -0.54 -0.29 -13.91
N ALA A 41 -0.40 0.97 -13.53
CA ALA A 41 0.84 1.49 -12.98
C ALA A 41 0.67 2.49 -11.83
N GLY A 42 -0.51 2.59 -11.25
CA GLY A 42 -0.73 3.52 -10.15
C GLY A 42 0.08 3.15 -8.91
N ALA A 43 0.55 4.16 -8.19
CA ALA A 43 1.20 3.96 -6.91
C ALA A 43 0.18 3.53 -5.86
N VAL A 44 0.64 2.89 -4.79
CA VAL A 44 -0.24 2.39 -3.73
C VAL A 44 0.20 2.95 -2.39
N VAL A 45 -0.75 3.54 -1.68
CA VAL A 45 -0.58 3.89 -0.27
C VAL A 45 -1.47 2.97 0.54
N VAL A 46 -0.91 2.35 1.56
CA VAL A 46 -1.66 1.60 2.56
C VAL A 46 -1.70 2.43 3.83
N LYS A 47 -2.90 2.84 4.25
CA LYS A 47 -3.05 3.50 5.54
C LYS A 47 -3.44 2.44 6.56
N VAL A 48 -2.56 2.22 7.53
CA VAL A 48 -2.82 1.30 8.63
C VAL A 48 -3.58 2.05 9.70
N VAL A 49 -4.78 1.59 10.01
CA VAL A 49 -5.62 2.17 11.05
C VAL A 49 -5.19 1.55 12.36
N LEU A 50 -4.71 2.40 13.27
CA LEU A 50 -4.17 2.00 14.56
C LEU A 50 -5.14 2.35 15.68
N PRO A 51 -4.99 1.71 16.86
CA PRO A 51 -5.81 2.06 18.02
C PRO A 51 -5.65 3.53 18.41
N GLY A 52 -6.68 4.09 19.06
CA GLY A 52 -6.62 5.43 19.62
C GLY A 52 -6.79 6.54 18.58
N GLY A 53 -7.43 6.26 17.46
CA GLY A 53 -7.67 7.27 16.44
C GLY A 53 -6.41 7.66 15.67
N ARG A 54 -5.43 6.78 15.59
CA ARG A 54 -4.16 7.03 14.91
C ARG A 54 -4.09 6.28 13.60
N GLY A 55 -3.26 6.78 12.70
CA GLY A 55 -3.04 6.14 11.41
C GLY A 55 -1.59 6.24 10.98
N LYS A 56 -1.18 5.30 10.15
CA LYS A 56 0.17 5.28 9.57
C LYS A 56 0.04 4.97 8.09
N ALA A 57 0.44 5.92 7.25
CA ALA A 57 0.39 5.73 5.81
C ALA A 57 1.74 5.21 5.32
N MET A 58 1.71 4.07 4.64
CA MET A 58 2.88 3.45 4.05
C MET A 58 2.80 3.57 2.54
N VAL A 59 3.90 3.95 1.93
CA VAL A 59 3.98 4.05 0.47
C VAL A 59 5.14 3.21 -0.03
N ARG A 60 4.95 2.56 -1.17
CA ARG A 60 6.00 1.78 -1.79
C ARG A 60 6.89 2.71 -2.60
N GLY A 61 8.17 2.72 -2.29
CA GLY A 61 9.15 3.55 -2.97
C GLY A 61 10.29 2.72 -3.54
N PHE A 62 11.25 3.40 -4.15
CA PHE A 62 12.43 2.76 -4.71
C PHE A 62 13.63 2.99 -3.82
N ASP A 63 14.42 1.94 -3.62
CA ASP A 63 15.75 2.07 -3.06
C ASP A 63 16.72 2.27 -4.23
N LEU A 64 17.31 3.43 -4.33
CA LEU A 64 18.19 3.76 -5.45
C LEU A 64 19.44 2.89 -5.49
N ALA A 65 19.90 2.42 -4.34
CA ALA A 65 21.10 1.59 -4.28
C ALA A 65 20.87 0.20 -4.85
N SER A 66 19.72 -0.40 -4.57
CA SER A 66 19.44 -1.78 -4.97
C SER A 66 18.44 -1.89 -6.11
N GLY A 67 17.70 -0.82 -6.40
CA GLY A 67 16.61 -0.84 -7.35
C GLY A 67 15.37 -1.55 -6.84
N ALA A 68 15.36 -1.96 -5.58
CA ALA A 68 14.22 -2.67 -5.00
C ALA A 68 13.13 -1.69 -4.61
N ARG A 69 11.89 -2.17 -4.62
CA ARG A 69 10.77 -1.42 -4.06
C ARG A 69 10.59 -1.79 -2.61
N LEU A 70 10.55 -0.78 -1.76
CA LEU A 70 10.44 -0.96 -0.32
C LEU A 70 9.31 -0.08 0.20
N TRP A 71 8.64 -0.55 1.25
CA TRP A 71 7.64 0.25 1.93
C TRP A 71 8.32 1.22 2.88
N ARG A 72 7.84 2.46 2.90
CA ARG A 72 8.31 3.46 3.86
C ARG A 72 7.13 4.23 4.43
N VAL A 73 7.32 4.80 5.61
CA VAL A 73 6.29 5.60 6.25
C VAL A 73 6.21 6.95 5.54
N LEU A 74 5.04 7.26 4.98
CA LEU A 74 4.77 8.56 4.38
C LEU A 74 4.31 9.56 5.43
N ALA A 75 3.45 9.12 6.35
CA ALA A 75 2.92 9.96 7.41
C ALA A 75 2.42 9.08 8.55
N GLU A 76 2.48 9.60 9.77
CA GLU A 76 1.97 8.90 10.93
C GLU A 76 1.47 9.94 11.93
N GLY A 77 0.32 9.72 12.53
CA GLY A 77 -0.26 10.64 13.50
C GLY A 77 -1.74 10.38 13.69
N ASP A 78 -2.47 11.45 13.98
CA ASP A 78 -3.92 11.35 14.08
C ASP A 78 -4.51 10.92 12.74
N GLU A 79 -5.46 10.02 12.78
CA GLU A 79 -6.02 9.46 11.56
C GLU A 79 -6.60 10.54 10.65
N CYS A 80 -7.29 11.53 11.22
CA CYS A 80 -7.87 12.60 10.40
C CYS A 80 -6.80 13.46 9.71
N GLU A 81 -5.65 13.64 10.34
CA GLU A 81 -4.55 14.39 9.72
C GLU A 81 -3.91 13.58 8.59
N VAL A 82 -3.74 12.28 8.81
CA VAL A 82 -3.23 11.39 7.78
C VAL A 82 -4.19 11.34 6.59
N ASP A 83 -5.49 11.25 6.85
CA ASP A 83 -6.50 11.24 5.80
C ASP A 83 -6.48 12.54 4.99
N ALA A 84 -6.31 13.68 5.65
CA ALA A 84 -6.24 14.97 4.97
C ALA A 84 -5.02 15.05 4.07
N LEU A 85 -3.89 14.52 4.53
CA LEU A 85 -2.67 14.47 3.71
C LEU A 85 -2.88 13.58 2.49
N LEU A 86 -3.51 12.43 2.66
CA LEU A 86 -3.75 11.50 1.55
C LEU A 86 -4.74 12.07 0.54
N GLN A 87 -5.73 12.85 0.98
CA GLN A 87 -6.63 13.55 0.07
C GLN A 87 -5.87 14.55 -0.79
N ARG A 88 -4.92 15.28 -0.20
CA ARG A 88 -4.09 16.21 -0.96
C ARG A 88 -3.20 15.49 -1.97
N GLU A 89 -2.58 14.38 -1.54
CA GLU A 89 -1.76 13.59 -2.44
C GLU A 89 -2.58 13.04 -3.61
N ARG A 90 -3.78 12.58 -3.32
CA ARG A 90 -4.70 12.06 -4.33
C ARG A 90 -5.14 13.16 -5.31
N GLY A 91 -5.25 14.40 -4.84
CA GLY A 91 -5.54 15.53 -5.70
C GLY A 91 -4.43 15.84 -6.69
N ARG A 92 -3.19 15.57 -6.33
CA ARG A 92 -2.04 15.74 -7.22
C ARG A 92 -1.83 14.55 -8.13
N ASP A 93 -2.18 13.35 -7.65
CA ASP A 93 -1.96 12.11 -8.38
C ASP A 93 -3.25 11.28 -8.34
N PRO A 94 -4.16 11.49 -9.28
CA PRO A 94 -5.42 10.74 -9.30
C PRO A 94 -5.25 9.25 -9.60
N ASP A 95 -4.07 8.83 -10.02
CA ASP A 95 -3.76 7.42 -10.25
C ASP A 95 -3.35 6.68 -8.97
N LEU A 96 -3.25 7.41 -7.86
CA LEU A 96 -2.84 6.86 -6.57
C LEU A 96 -3.97 6.03 -5.95
N TRP A 97 -3.66 4.81 -5.56
CA TRP A 97 -4.54 3.96 -4.78
C TRP A 97 -4.38 4.27 -3.30
N VAL A 98 -5.47 4.27 -2.56
CA VAL A 98 -5.43 4.39 -1.11
C VAL A 98 -6.25 3.24 -0.53
N ILE A 99 -5.61 2.43 0.31
CA ILE A 99 -6.21 1.26 0.95
C ILE A 99 -6.09 1.42 2.45
N ASP A 100 -7.22 1.31 3.17
CA ASP A 100 -7.22 1.30 4.62
C ASP A 100 -7.16 -0.14 5.11
N VAL A 101 -6.28 -0.42 6.07
CA VAL A 101 -6.15 -1.73 6.70
C VAL A 101 -6.14 -1.54 8.21
N GLU A 102 -7.03 -2.24 8.91
CA GLU A 102 -7.06 -2.21 10.37
C GLU A 102 -6.11 -3.24 10.92
N ASP A 103 -5.04 -2.81 11.56
CA ASP A 103 -4.07 -3.69 12.18
C ASP A 103 -3.41 -3.00 13.38
N ALA A 104 -3.76 -3.44 14.59
CA ALA A 104 -3.24 -2.85 15.82
C ALA A 104 -1.71 -2.93 15.91
N LEU A 105 -1.08 -3.88 15.23
CA LEU A 105 0.37 -4.02 15.22
C LEU A 105 1.04 -3.11 14.20
N GLY A 106 0.26 -2.49 13.32
CA GLY A 106 0.80 -1.55 12.34
C GLY A 106 1.58 -2.19 11.20
N LEU A 107 1.41 -3.48 10.96
CA LEU A 107 2.20 -4.22 9.96
C LEU A 107 1.46 -4.42 8.64
N ALA A 108 0.15 -4.61 8.69
CA ALA A 108 -0.72 -4.77 7.52
C ALA A 108 -0.19 -5.80 6.50
N LEU A 109 0.53 -6.82 6.99
CA LEU A 109 1.15 -7.87 6.18
C LEU A 109 2.14 -7.35 5.14
N LEU A 110 2.58 -6.10 5.24
CA LEU A 110 3.50 -5.52 4.26
C LEU A 110 4.92 -6.09 4.36
N GLY A 111 5.21 -6.82 5.45
CA GLY A 111 6.48 -7.53 5.57
C GLY A 111 6.48 -8.93 5.00
N GLU A 112 5.33 -9.41 4.50
CA GLU A 112 5.26 -10.76 3.94
C GLU A 112 5.90 -10.85 2.57
N GLU A 113 6.42 -12.03 2.27
CA GLU A 113 6.96 -12.30 0.95
C GLU A 113 5.88 -12.05 -0.11
N GLY A 114 6.24 -11.38 -1.16
CA GLY A 114 5.31 -10.99 -2.21
C GLY A 114 4.72 -9.59 -2.02
N PHE A 115 4.73 -9.05 -0.82
CA PHE A 115 4.21 -7.70 -0.55
C PHE A 115 5.28 -6.76 -0.03
N ALA A 116 6.31 -7.27 0.61
CA ALA A 116 7.34 -6.44 1.23
C ALA A 116 8.18 -5.69 0.21
N SER A 117 8.46 -6.33 -0.92
CA SER A 117 9.28 -5.76 -1.97
C SER A 117 8.95 -6.46 -3.28
N ASP A 118 9.56 -5.99 -4.35
CA ASP A 118 9.43 -6.66 -5.65
C ASP A 118 10.21 -7.94 -5.71
#